data_3bac03871a735bca1cece1e8ee8853c8
#
_entry.id   3bac03871a735bca1cece1e8ee8853c8
#
_cell.length_a   1.000
_cell.length_b   1.000
_cell.length_c   1.000
_cell.angle_alpha   90.00
_cell.angle_beta   90.00
_cell.angle_gamma   90.00
#
_symmetry.space_group_name_H-M   'P 1'
#
loop_
_entity.id
_entity.type
_entity.pdbx_description
1 polymer ?
#
loop_
_entity_poly.entity_id
_entity_poly.type
_entity_poly.pdbx_seq_one_letter_code
_entity_poly.pdbx_strand_id
1 'polypeptide(L)'
;MLVELTRRRSEWTRRGLVVGEFTWRDAAAAWPQPIVTDRESVADPESLGMTLDASGGSEALLVLWAGGWADLEASVNGQVVLETPEFVDGASCVAVADALVARLLGPARSG
;
A
#
# COMPACT_ATOMS: atom_id res chain seq x y z
N MET A 1 -4.88 -5.34 11.07
CA MET A 1 -4.18 -4.66 9.96
C MET A 1 -5.08 -4.42 8.75
N LEU A 2 -5.69 -5.47 8.19
CA LEU A 2 -6.55 -5.31 6.99
C LEU A 2 -7.75 -4.40 7.23
N VAL A 3 -8.40 -4.50 8.38
CA VAL A 3 -9.54 -3.64 8.74
C VAL A 3 -9.12 -2.18 8.78
N GLU A 4 -7.97 -1.87 9.36
CA GLU A 4 -7.45 -0.50 9.41
C GLU A 4 -7.08 0.01 8.01
N LEU A 5 -6.44 -0.80 7.19
CA LEU A 5 -6.09 -0.40 5.83
C LEU A 5 -7.34 -0.16 4.99
N THR A 6 -8.37 -0.98 5.14
CA THR A 6 -9.64 -0.78 4.44
C THR A 6 -10.31 0.53 4.84
N ARG A 7 -10.29 0.85 6.12
CA ARG A 7 -10.82 2.11 6.63
C ARG A 7 -10.00 3.31 6.12
N ARG A 8 -8.68 3.20 6.15
CA ARG A 8 -7.77 4.24 5.63
C ARG A 8 -7.97 4.46 4.14
N ARG A 9 -8.19 3.39 3.38
CA ARG A 9 -8.46 3.47 1.95
C ARG A 9 -9.65 4.39 1.66
N SER A 10 -10.74 4.27 2.42
CA SER A 10 -11.91 5.13 2.28
C SER A 10 -11.57 6.60 2.59
N GLU A 11 -10.78 6.84 3.62
CA GLU A 11 -10.32 8.17 3.98
C GLU A 11 -9.43 8.78 2.90
N TRP A 12 -8.46 8.02 2.38
CA TRP A 12 -7.58 8.48 1.32
C TRP A 12 -8.35 8.80 0.04
N THR A 13 -9.35 7.98 -0.29
CA THR A 13 -10.21 8.23 -1.45
C THR A 13 -10.97 9.54 -1.29
N ARG A 14 -11.48 9.84 -0.10
CA ARG A 14 -12.14 11.12 0.15
C ARG A 14 -11.18 12.32 0.03
N ARG A 15 -9.90 12.10 0.25
CA ARG A 15 -8.87 13.14 0.08
C ARG A 15 -8.40 13.31 -1.36
N GLY A 16 -9.01 12.59 -2.31
CA GLY A 16 -8.71 12.71 -3.73
C GLY A 16 -7.70 11.71 -4.28
N LEU A 17 -7.29 10.73 -3.46
CA LEU A 17 -6.36 9.70 -3.89
C LEU A 17 -7.13 8.57 -4.56
N VAL A 18 -6.65 8.08 -5.70
CA VAL A 18 -7.21 6.88 -6.33
C VAL A 18 -6.43 5.68 -5.80
N VAL A 19 -7.13 4.83 -5.05
CA VAL A 19 -6.53 3.62 -4.45
C VAL A 19 -7.03 2.42 -5.23
N GLY A 20 -6.11 1.65 -5.83
CA GLY A 20 -6.44 0.43 -6.53
C GLY A 20 -6.93 -0.66 -5.59
N GLU A 21 -7.48 -1.72 -6.14
CA GLU A 21 -7.85 -2.89 -5.33
C GLU A 21 -6.61 -3.49 -4.68
N PHE A 22 -6.80 -4.02 -3.47
CA PHE A 22 -5.72 -4.74 -2.80
C PHE A 22 -5.40 -6.02 -3.57
N THR A 23 -4.13 -6.30 -3.75
CA THR A 23 -3.64 -7.50 -4.41
C THR A 23 -2.97 -8.42 -3.39
N TRP A 24 -3.01 -9.71 -3.66
CA TRP A 24 -2.55 -10.72 -2.71
C TRP A 24 -1.64 -11.72 -3.40
N ARG A 25 -0.64 -12.19 -2.65
CA ARG A 25 0.16 -13.35 -3.01
C ARG A 25 -0.02 -14.40 -1.93
N ASP A 26 0.03 -15.68 -2.32
CA ASP A 26 -0.20 -16.82 -1.44
C ASP A 26 1.11 -17.55 -1.17
N ALA A 27 1.54 -17.57 0.10
CA ALA A 27 2.74 -18.30 0.50
C ALA A 27 2.60 -19.81 0.29
N ALA A 28 1.37 -20.33 0.31
CA ALA A 28 1.11 -21.76 0.11
C ALA A 28 1.09 -22.17 -1.36
N ALA A 29 1.05 -21.23 -2.30
CA ALA A 29 1.03 -21.52 -3.72
C ALA A 29 2.44 -21.61 -4.31
N ALA A 30 2.60 -22.47 -5.32
CA ALA A 30 3.88 -22.58 -6.01
C ALA A 30 4.16 -21.34 -6.87
N TRP A 31 5.43 -20.97 -6.99
CA TRP A 31 5.87 -19.91 -7.89
C TRP A 31 6.21 -20.48 -9.26
N PRO A 32 5.93 -19.74 -10.37
CA PRO A 32 5.24 -18.44 -10.39
C PRO A 32 3.74 -18.59 -10.16
N GLN A 33 3.13 -17.56 -9.56
CA GLN A 33 1.69 -17.53 -9.27
C GLN A 33 1.08 -16.21 -9.75
N PRO A 34 -0.20 -16.20 -10.15
CA PRO A 34 -0.87 -14.95 -10.50
C PRO A 34 -1.09 -14.08 -9.27
N ILE A 35 -1.05 -12.77 -9.46
CA ILE A 35 -1.47 -11.82 -8.43
C ILE A 35 -2.99 -11.75 -8.48
N VAL A 36 -3.64 -11.93 -7.32
CA VAL A 36 -5.10 -11.97 -7.23
C VAL A 36 -5.63 -10.82 -6.39
N THR A 37 -6.88 -10.45 -6.65
CA THR A 37 -7.57 -9.39 -5.90
C THR A 37 -8.56 -9.94 -4.87
N ASP A 38 -8.86 -11.22 -4.92
CA ASP A 38 -9.77 -11.88 -4.00
C ASP A 38 -9.01 -12.48 -2.82
N ARG A 39 -9.17 -11.87 -1.63
CA ARG A 39 -8.55 -12.35 -0.41
C ARG A 39 -8.92 -13.81 -0.09
N GLU A 40 -10.14 -14.21 -0.39
CA GLU A 40 -10.63 -15.56 -0.07
C GLU A 40 -9.97 -16.65 -0.94
N SER A 41 -9.44 -16.30 -2.10
CA SER A 41 -8.73 -17.25 -2.95
C SER A 41 -7.31 -17.54 -2.47
N VAL A 42 -6.84 -16.85 -1.43
CA VAL A 42 -5.49 -16.96 -0.89
C VAL A 42 -5.55 -17.69 0.45
N ALA A 43 -4.90 -18.85 0.53
CA ALA A 43 -4.90 -19.66 1.74
C ALA A 43 -3.99 -19.08 2.83
N ASP A 44 -2.79 -18.64 2.45
CA ASP A 44 -1.80 -18.11 3.38
C ASP A 44 -1.22 -16.81 2.78
N PRO A 45 -1.76 -15.63 3.15
CA PRO A 45 -1.35 -14.39 2.53
C PRO A 45 0.11 -14.05 2.82
N GLU A 46 0.91 -13.96 1.77
CA GLU A 46 2.31 -13.58 1.81
C GLU A 46 2.49 -12.07 1.71
N SER A 47 1.68 -11.42 0.88
CA SER A 47 1.78 -9.97 0.68
C SER A 47 0.42 -9.35 0.38
N LEU A 48 0.31 -8.07 0.70
CA LEU A 48 -0.80 -7.21 0.31
C LEU A 48 -0.21 -6.04 -0.48
N GLY A 49 -0.61 -5.91 -1.74
CA GLY A 49 -0.17 -4.82 -2.60
C GLY A 49 -1.27 -3.81 -2.84
N MET A 50 -0.89 -2.56 -3.05
CA MET A 50 -1.83 -1.51 -3.43
C MET A 50 -1.16 -0.49 -4.32
N THR A 51 -1.92 0.06 -5.28
CA THR A 51 -1.49 1.20 -6.10
C THR A 51 -2.18 2.44 -5.60
N LEU A 52 -1.47 3.56 -5.65
CA LEU A 52 -1.95 4.86 -5.16
C LEU A 52 -1.64 5.92 -6.21
N ASP A 53 -2.65 6.62 -6.67
CA ASP A 53 -2.49 7.67 -7.67
C ASP A 53 -3.06 8.99 -7.15
N ALA A 54 -2.25 10.02 -7.15
CA ALA A 54 -2.67 11.37 -6.79
C ALA A 54 -2.92 12.21 -8.04
N SER A 55 -3.82 13.17 -7.94
CA SER A 55 -4.25 13.99 -9.08
C SER A 55 -3.15 14.83 -9.72
N GLY A 56 -2.05 15.05 -9.03
CA GLY A 56 -0.91 15.81 -9.55
C GLY A 56 0.10 15.00 -10.35
N GLY A 57 -0.21 13.73 -10.67
CA GLY A 57 0.71 12.86 -11.40
C GLY A 57 1.65 12.06 -10.50
N SER A 58 1.59 12.25 -9.19
CA SER A 58 2.35 11.40 -8.26
C SER A 58 1.64 10.06 -8.10
N GLU A 59 2.42 8.99 -8.09
CA GLU A 59 1.87 7.63 -8.01
C GLU A 59 2.80 6.74 -7.20
N ALA A 60 2.27 5.65 -6.68
CA ALA A 60 3.06 4.69 -5.90
C ALA A 60 2.50 3.28 -5.99
N LEU A 61 3.40 2.33 -5.78
CA LEU A 61 3.08 0.94 -5.50
C LEU A 61 3.66 0.61 -4.12
N LEU A 62 2.82 0.08 -3.25
CA LEU A 62 3.21 -0.37 -1.92
C LEU A 62 2.86 -1.83 -1.78
N VAL A 63 3.84 -2.67 -1.43
CA VAL A 63 3.62 -4.09 -1.16
C VAL A 63 4.05 -4.36 0.28
N LEU A 64 3.09 -4.79 1.09
CA LEU A 64 3.31 -5.13 2.50
C LEU A 64 3.53 -6.64 2.62
N TRP A 65 4.68 -7.05 3.14
CA TRP A 65 5.05 -8.46 3.25
C TRP A 65 4.83 -8.99 4.66
N ALA A 66 4.38 -10.22 4.74
CA ALA A 66 4.12 -10.90 6.03
C ALA A 66 5.37 -10.99 6.92
N GLY A 67 6.56 -10.89 6.33
CA GLY A 67 7.81 -10.91 7.09
C GLY A 67 8.12 -9.64 7.87
N GLY A 68 7.30 -8.60 7.75
CA GLY A 68 7.47 -7.36 8.52
C GLY A 68 8.23 -6.27 7.79
N TRP A 69 8.16 -6.25 6.47
CA TRP A 69 8.79 -5.22 5.66
C TRP A 69 7.92 -4.92 4.43
N ALA A 70 8.18 -3.81 3.81
CA ALA A 70 7.42 -3.38 2.62
C ALA A 70 8.36 -3.00 1.49
N ASP A 71 7.89 -3.18 0.26
CA ASP A 71 8.50 -2.60 -0.92
C ASP A 71 7.69 -1.37 -1.31
N LEU A 72 8.35 -0.24 -1.40
CA LEU A 72 7.74 1.03 -1.76
C LEU A 72 8.44 1.57 -3.00
N GLU A 73 7.66 1.79 -4.05
CA GLU A 73 8.14 2.39 -5.30
C GLU A 73 7.19 3.53 -5.64
N ALA A 74 7.72 4.75 -5.75
CA ALA A 74 6.89 5.92 -5.97
C ALA A 74 7.54 6.89 -6.94
N SER A 75 6.70 7.65 -7.63
CA SER A 75 7.10 8.83 -8.38
C SER A 75 6.37 10.01 -7.75
N VAL A 76 7.11 10.88 -7.09
CA VAL A 76 6.55 12.03 -6.37
C VAL A 76 7.15 13.30 -6.95
N ASN A 77 6.29 14.13 -7.56
CA ASN A 77 6.71 15.37 -8.20
C ASN A 77 7.87 15.16 -9.21
N GLY A 78 7.81 14.05 -9.95
CA GLY A 78 8.80 13.69 -10.95
C GLY A 78 10.05 13.02 -10.42
N GLN A 79 10.13 12.78 -9.10
CA GLN A 79 11.26 12.09 -8.49
C GLN A 79 10.90 10.67 -8.12
N VAL A 80 11.77 9.72 -8.49
CA VAL A 80 11.59 8.31 -8.14
C VAL A 80 12.07 8.06 -6.72
N VAL A 81 11.23 7.39 -5.92
CA VAL A 81 11.54 7.00 -4.55
C VAL A 81 11.44 5.48 -4.45
N LEU A 82 12.50 4.84 -3.98
CA LEU A 82 12.54 3.39 -3.75
C LEU A 82 12.98 3.17 -2.31
N GLU A 83 12.11 2.54 -1.51
CA GLU A 83 12.37 2.29 -0.09
C GLU A 83 11.87 0.91 0.32
N THR A 84 12.45 0.38 1.37
CA THR A 84 12.04 -0.90 1.95
C THR A 84 11.84 -0.73 3.46
N PRO A 85 10.82 0.03 3.89
CA PRO A 85 10.58 0.24 5.32
C PRO A 85 10.19 -1.04 6.03
N GLU A 86 10.57 -1.14 7.30
CA GLU A 86 10.20 -2.26 8.15
C GLU A 86 9.07 -1.88 9.09
N PHE A 87 8.31 -2.87 9.53
CA PHE A 87 7.26 -2.69 10.52
C PHE A 87 7.19 -3.92 11.43
N VAL A 88 6.73 -3.74 12.66
CA VAL A 88 6.72 -4.81 13.68
C VAL A 88 5.32 -5.25 14.09
N ASP A 89 4.30 -4.46 13.78
CA ASP A 89 2.90 -4.74 14.12
C ASP A 89 1.96 -4.03 13.15
N GLY A 90 0.64 -4.20 13.37
CA GLY A 90 -0.36 -3.58 12.53
C GLY A 90 -0.33 -2.06 12.54
N ALA A 91 -0.06 -1.46 13.71
CA ALA A 91 -0.02 -0.01 13.85
C ALA A 91 1.17 0.58 13.08
N SER A 92 2.34 0.00 13.18
CA SER A 92 3.52 0.48 12.44
C SER A 92 3.37 0.20 10.93
N CYS A 93 2.70 -0.88 10.55
CA CYS A 93 2.38 -1.16 9.16
C CYS A 93 1.48 -0.07 8.56
N VAL A 94 0.42 0.31 9.26
CA VAL A 94 -0.47 1.40 8.83
C VAL A 94 0.29 2.73 8.77
N ALA A 95 1.21 2.97 9.70
CA ALA A 95 2.03 4.17 9.70
C ALA A 95 2.90 4.28 8.44
N VAL A 96 3.43 3.15 7.94
CA VAL A 96 4.17 3.12 6.66
C VAL A 96 3.27 3.60 5.52
N ALA A 97 2.05 3.09 5.44
CA ALA A 97 1.11 3.49 4.40
C ALA A 97 0.69 4.96 4.53
N ASP A 98 0.41 5.43 5.75
CA ASP A 98 0.06 6.83 5.98
C ASP A 98 1.19 7.79 5.61
N ALA A 99 2.43 7.42 5.89
CA ALA A 99 3.60 8.23 5.53
C ALA A 99 3.73 8.35 4.01
N LEU A 100 3.48 7.27 3.27
CA LEU A 100 3.50 7.30 1.81
C LEU A 100 2.39 8.20 1.26
N VAL A 101 1.17 8.08 1.79
CA VAL A 101 0.04 8.92 1.38
C VAL A 101 0.36 10.39 1.61
N ALA A 102 0.98 10.72 2.74
CA ALA A 102 1.38 12.10 3.03
C ALA A 102 2.37 12.64 1.98
N ARG A 103 3.28 11.81 1.50
CA ARG A 103 4.19 12.20 0.41
C ARG A 103 3.44 12.47 -0.89
N LEU A 104 2.45 11.63 -1.22
CA LEU A 104 1.70 11.76 -2.47
C LEU A 104 0.77 12.97 -2.47
N LEU A 105 0.12 13.27 -1.35
CA LEU A 105 -0.84 14.35 -1.21
C LEU A 105 -0.18 15.67 -0.79
N GLY A 106 1.06 15.61 -0.33
CA GLY A 106 1.74 16.75 0.27
C GLY A 106 1.30 16.97 1.72
N PRO A 107 1.88 17.96 2.41
CA PRO A 107 1.54 18.24 3.80
C PRO A 107 0.07 18.57 3.95
N ALA A 108 -0.53 18.11 5.07
CA ALA A 108 -1.91 18.42 5.39
C ALA A 108 -2.07 19.93 5.48
N ARG A 109 -3.03 20.46 4.75
CA ARG A 109 -3.32 21.89 4.83
C ARG A 109 -4.13 22.19 6.07
N SER A 110 -3.61 23.02 6.90
CA SER A 110 -4.36 23.56 8.03
C SER A 110 -5.15 24.78 7.56
N GLY A 111 -6.39 24.58 7.33
CA GLY A 111 -7.29 25.67 6.94
C GLY A 111 -7.60 25.80 5.51
#